data_0f3e2fa68b09db32058dfa2b3c391326
#
_entry.id   0f3e2fa68b09db32058dfa2b3c391326
#
_cell.length_a   1.000
_cell.length_b   1.000
_cell.length_c   1.000
_cell.angle_alpha   90.00
_cell.angle_beta   90.00
_cell.angle_gamma   90.00
#
_symmetry.space_group_name_H-M   'P 1'
#
loop_
_entity.id
_entity.type
_entity.pdbx_description
1 polymer ?
#
loop_
_entity_poly.entity_id
_entity_poly.type
_entity_poly.pdbx_seq_one_letter_code
_entity_poly.pdbx_strand_id
1 'polypeptide(L)'
;MHAKSKTTKTVNLALFDFDGTLYPKDSFTRFIFFALPKHHVILKGLKILPWIQAYYLGLYPADAMRPRLFQTMFKGITAKQIQSIAINYAQQIIKELDPDLLQQLYLHQQRGDHVVLVSASIDLYLAPICELLNIELICTETEIVNGTLSGHYQSLDCSCEQKKIRVLQQYNLNEYHQVYAYGNSHEDLEMFSLTDHAYMVGQDLTLPHVIHPQHVDEKQPQKKLEKDST
;
A
#
# COMPACT_ATOMS: atom_id res chain seq x y z
N MET A 1 -0.47 -0.08 -44.06
CA MET A 1 0.25 0.44 -42.90
C MET A 1 -0.80 1.00 -41.94
N HIS A 2 -1.13 0.25 -40.89
CA HIS A 2 -2.06 0.73 -39.85
C HIS A 2 -1.23 1.55 -38.85
N ALA A 3 -1.48 2.86 -38.80
CA ALA A 3 -0.96 3.71 -37.73
C ALA A 3 -1.57 3.21 -36.41
N LYS A 4 -0.74 2.65 -35.52
CA LYS A 4 -1.13 2.41 -34.12
C LYS A 4 -1.47 3.77 -33.53
N SER A 5 -2.74 3.98 -33.19
CA SER A 5 -3.20 5.10 -32.39
C SER A 5 -2.37 5.07 -31.09
N LYS A 6 -1.55 6.08 -30.85
CA LYS A 6 -0.91 6.31 -29.56
C LYS A 6 -2.01 6.74 -28.60
N THR A 7 -2.51 5.80 -27.83
CA THR A 7 -3.40 6.10 -26.70
C THR A 7 -2.59 7.02 -25.78
N THR A 8 -3.00 8.26 -25.64
CA THR A 8 -2.40 9.22 -24.70
C THR A 8 -2.67 8.70 -23.30
N LYS A 9 -1.63 8.38 -22.55
CA LYS A 9 -1.72 7.98 -21.14
C LYS A 9 -2.18 9.21 -20.35
N THR A 10 -3.31 9.12 -19.68
CA THR A 10 -3.93 10.26 -18.99
C THR A 10 -3.97 10.10 -17.46
N VAL A 11 -3.61 8.93 -16.95
CA VAL A 11 -3.74 8.55 -15.54
C VAL A 11 -2.37 8.16 -14.99
N ASN A 12 -2.05 8.59 -13.77
CA ASN A 12 -0.89 8.13 -13.03
C ASN A 12 -1.25 6.93 -12.15
N LEU A 13 -0.22 6.20 -11.69
CA LEU A 13 -0.32 5.18 -10.65
C LEU A 13 0.41 5.70 -9.41
N ALA A 14 -0.25 5.69 -8.25
CA ALA A 14 0.32 6.10 -6.98
C ALA A 14 0.29 4.92 -5.98
N LEU A 15 1.47 4.45 -5.59
CA LEU A 15 1.67 3.32 -4.69
C LEU A 15 2.06 3.85 -3.30
N PHE A 16 1.28 3.52 -2.29
CA PHE A 16 1.56 3.94 -0.90
C PHE A 16 1.86 2.72 -0.04
N ASP A 17 2.99 2.72 0.65
CA ASP A 17 3.18 1.85 1.80
C ASP A 17 2.35 2.33 2.98
N PHE A 18 2.13 1.47 3.98
CA PHE A 18 1.27 1.78 5.11
C PHE A 18 2.05 2.08 6.39
N ASP A 19 2.72 1.09 6.97
CA ASP A 19 3.35 1.19 8.28
C ASP A 19 4.65 2.00 8.25
N GLY A 20 4.71 3.08 9.04
CA GLY A 20 5.81 4.04 8.99
C GLY A 20 5.72 5.03 7.81
N THR A 21 4.71 4.90 6.95
CA THR A 21 4.44 5.76 5.80
C THR A 21 3.10 6.46 5.98
N LEU A 22 2.03 5.99 5.33
CA LEU A 22 0.69 6.58 5.47
C LEU A 22 0.17 6.53 6.92
N TYR A 23 0.54 5.50 7.66
CA TYR A 23 0.35 5.40 9.10
C TYR A 23 1.72 5.42 9.80
N PRO A 24 2.04 6.42 10.65
CA PRO A 24 3.40 6.66 11.17
C PRO A 24 3.89 5.66 12.22
N LYS A 25 3.10 4.60 12.52
CA LYS A 25 3.42 3.58 13.53
C LYS A 25 3.26 2.18 12.94
N ASP A 26 3.50 1.14 13.75
CA ASP A 26 3.24 -0.27 13.44
C ASP A 26 1.77 -0.61 13.69
N SER A 27 1.01 -0.79 12.62
CA SER A 27 -0.41 -1.12 12.67
C SER A 27 -0.67 -2.56 13.10
N PHE A 28 0.21 -3.51 12.74
CA PHE A 28 -0.01 -4.92 13.04
C PHE A 28 0.11 -5.22 14.52
N THR A 29 1.18 -4.76 15.17
CA THR A 29 1.32 -4.89 16.62
C THR A 29 0.17 -4.20 17.36
N ARG A 30 -0.22 -3.01 16.91
CA ARG A 30 -1.35 -2.28 17.49
C ARG A 30 -2.66 -3.03 17.32
N PHE A 31 -2.91 -3.66 16.17
CA PHE A 31 -4.09 -4.48 15.93
C PHE A 31 -4.17 -5.67 16.88
N ILE A 32 -3.06 -6.34 17.18
CA ILE A 32 -2.99 -7.43 18.16
C ILE A 32 -3.53 -6.96 19.53
N PHE A 33 -3.05 -5.81 20.03
CA PHE A 33 -3.49 -5.27 21.33
C PHE A 33 -4.89 -4.69 21.31
N PHE A 34 -5.37 -4.26 20.16
CA PHE A 34 -6.75 -3.79 19.98
C PHE A 34 -7.74 -4.95 19.91
N ALA A 35 -7.40 -5.99 19.16
CA ALA A 35 -8.29 -7.11 18.86
C ALA A 35 -8.37 -8.14 19.96
N LEU A 36 -7.32 -8.29 20.78
CA LEU A 36 -7.21 -9.38 21.73
C LEU A 36 -7.15 -8.89 23.18
N PRO A 37 -7.74 -9.64 24.14
CA PRO A 37 -7.61 -9.33 25.55
C PRO A 37 -6.13 -9.34 25.99
N LYS A 38 -5.74 -8.38 26.83
CA LYS A 38 -4.34 -8.23 27.29
C LYS A 38 -3.73 -9.51 27.86
N HIS A 39 -4.48 -10.25 28.68
CA HIS A 39 -4.00 -11.52 29.25
C HIS A 39 -3.71 -12.58 28.17
N HIS A 40 -4.51 -12.61 27.10
CA HIS A 40 -4.29 -13.50 25.97
C HIS A 40 -2.99 -13.15 25.22
N VAL A 41 -2.78 -11.86 24.95
CA VAL A 41 -1.56 -11.37 24.29
C VAL A 41 -0.32 -11.70 25.13
N ILE A 42 -0.37 -11.48 26.45
CA ILE A 42 0.74 -11.79 27.36
C ILE A 42 1.04 -13.29 27.37
N LEU A 43 0.03 -14.14 27.59
CA LEU A 43 0.24 -15.59 27.67
C LEU A 43 0.74 -16.19 26.36
N LYS A 44 0.24 -15.71 25.22
CA LYS A 44 0.71 -16.16 23.90
C LYS A 44 2.06 -15.54 23.54
N GLY A 45 2.30 -14.27 23.91
CA GLY A 45 3.57 -13.59 23.74
C GLY A 45 4.73 -14.28 24.46
N LEU A 46 4.50 -14.79 25.67
CA LEU A 46 5.52 -15.57 26.39
C LEU A 46 5.99 -16.82 25.61
N LYS A 47 5.10 -17.45 24.83
CA LYS A 47 5.45 -18.63 24.02
C LYS A 47 6.41 -18.30 22.87
N ILE A 48 6.35 -17.09 22.35
CA ILE A 48 7.18 -16.64 21.20
C ILE A 48 8.27 -15.64 21.61
N LEU A 49 8.43 -15.41 22.91
CA LEU A 49 9.41 -14.45 23.44
C LEU A 49 10.85 -14.67 22.91
N PRO A 50 11.37 -15.91 22.76
CA PRO A 50 12.70 -16.12 22.18
C PRO A 50 12.83 -15.59 20.74
N TRP A 51 11.77 -15.75 19.92
CA TRP A 51 11.77 -15.22 18.54
C TRP A 51 11.62 -13.71 18.50
N ILE A 52 10.82 -13.13 19.42
CA ILE A 52 10.72 -11.67 19.57
C ILE A 52 12.09 -11.08 19.93
N GLN A 53 12.81 -11.69 20.88
CA GLN A 53 14.16 -11.27 21.23
C GLN A 53 15.13 -11.40 20.05
N ALA A 54 15.09 -12.52 19.35
CA ALA A 54 15.92 -12.74 18.16
C ALA A 54 15.63 -11.70 17.05
N TYR A 55 14.36 -11.33 16.86
CA TYR A 55 13.96 -10.28 15.91
C TYR A 55 14.56 -8.93 16.28
N TYR A 56 14.45 -8.47 17.54
CA TYR A 56 15.05 -7.21 17.98
C TYR A 56 16.58 -7.20 17.96
N LEU A 57 17.21 -8.37 18.04
CA LEU A 57 18.65 -8.53 17.88
C LEU A 57 19.09 -8.64 16.41
N GLY A 58 18.17 -8.55 15.45
CA GLY A 58 18.47 -8.70 14.01
C GLY A 58 18.83 -10.14 13.58
N LEU A 59 18.58 -11.13 14.45
CA LEU A 59 18.87 -12.56 14.19
C LEU A 59 17.69 -13.30 13.58
N TYR A 60 16.51 -12.69 13.54
CA TYR A 60 15.29 -13.29 12.99
C TYR A 60 14.58 -12.28 12.10
N PRO A 61 14.33 -12.59 10.81
CA PRO A 61 13.84 -11.62 9.84
C PRO A 61 12.34 -11.31 10.04
N ALA A 62 11.93 -10.11 9.60
CA ALA A 62 10.56 -9.60 9.77
C ALA A 62 9.51 -10.44 9.04
N ASP A 63 9.81 -10.87 7.82
CA ASP A 63 8.96 -11.73 6.99
C ASP A 63 8.69 -13.11 7.61
N ALA A 64 9.58 -13.60 8.46
CA ALA A 64 9.36 -14.82 9.25
C ALA A 64 8.68 -14.53 10.60
N MET A 65 8.88 -13.33 11.17
CA MET A 65 8.29 -12.95 12.46
C MET A 65 6.80 -12.64 12.34
N ARG A 66 6.38 -11.92 11.30
CA ARG A 66 4.97 -11.56 11.07
C ARG A 66 4.04 -12.79 10.98
N PRO A 67 4.31 -13.83 10.16
CA PRO A 67 3.49 -15.04 10.11
C PRO A 67 3.44 -15.78 11.45
N ARG A 68 4.56 -15.86 12.17
CA ARG A 68 4.62 -16.48 13.50
C ARG A 68 3.78 -15.76 14.53
N LEU A 69 3.83 -14.44 14.53
CA LEU A 69 3.01 -13.60 15.37
C LEU A 69 1.52 -13.79 15.04
N PHE A 70 1.17 -13.75 13.75
CA PHE A 70 -0.20 -13.96 13.29
C PHE A 70 -0.72 -15.33 13.71
N GLN A 71 0.03 -16.40 13.45
CA GLN A 71 -0.36 -17.76 13.87
C GLN A 71 -0.61 -17.85 15.37
N THR A 72 0.32 -17.32 16.16
CA THR A 72 0.25 -17.41 17.62
C THR A 72 -0.96 -16.64 18.16
N MET A 73 -1.22 -15.45 17.64
CA MET A 73 -2.24 -14.55 18.17
C MET A 73 -3.65 -14.85 17.66
N PHE A 74 -3.80 -15.19 16.38
CA PHE A 74 -5.11 -15.19 15.71
C PHE A 74 -5.65 -16.59 15.37
N LYS A 75 -4.84 -17.65 15.40
CA LYS A 75 -5.31 -19.00 15.06
C LYS A 75 -6.57 -19.39 15.85
N GLY A 76 -7.60 -19.84 15.11
CA GLY A 76 -8.86 -20.33 15.67
C GLY A 76 -9.89 -19.25 16.00
N ILE A 77 -9.60 -17.97 15.74
CA ILE A 77 -10.59 -16.89 15.87
C ILE A 77 -11.55 -16.95 14.69
N THR A 78 -12.85 -16.78 14.93
CA THR A 78 -13.84 -16.78 13.83
C THR A 78 -13.69 -15.56 12.95
N ALA A 79 -13.82 -15.74 11.63
CA ALA A 79 -13.72 -14.67 10.65
C ALA A 79 -14.73 -13.55 10.94
N LYS A 80 -15.98 -13.91 11.28
CA LYS A 80 -17.03 -12.93 11.61
C LYS A 80 -16.66 -12.04 12.81
N GLN A 81 -16.07 -12.64 13.85
CA GLN A 81 -15.66 -11.91 15.05
C GLN A 81 -14.53 -10.93 14.75
N ILE A 82 -13.49 -11.39 14.06
CA ILE A 82 -12.33 -10.54 13.75
C ILE A 82 -12.67 -9.44 12.76
N GLN A 83 -13.55 -9.69 11.80
CA GLN A 83 -14.00 -8.70 10.82
C GLN A 83 -14.69 -7.51 11.49
N SER A 84 -15.61 -7.76 12.44
CA SER A 84 -16.26 -6.67 13.19
C SER A 84 -15.24 -5.82 13.98
N ILE A 85 -14.24 -6.47 14.58
CA ILE A 85 -13.17 -5.78 15.31
C ILE A 85 -12.29 -4.96 14.34
N ALA A 86 -11.96 -5.52 13.18
CA ALA A 86 -11.13 -4.88 12.17
C ALA A 86 -11.77 -3.61 11.60
N ILE A 87 -13.09 -3.60 11.37
CA ILE A 87 -13.83 -2.40 10.95
C ILE A 87 -13.72 -1.29 12.00
N ASN A 88 -13.91 -1.62 13.27
CA ASN A 88 -13.77 -0.64 14.36
C ASN A 88 -12.32 -0.13 14.48
N TYR A 89 -11.34 -1.01 14.26
CA TYR A 89 -9.93 -0.63 14.24
C TYR A 89 -9.62 0.32 13.08
N ALA A 90 -10.11 0.03 11.88
CA ALA A 90 -9.94 0.88 10.71
C ALA A 90 -10.47 2.30 10.96
N GLN A 91 -11.65 2.45 11.58
CA GLN A 91 -12.23 3.74 11.93
C GLN A 91 -11.39 4.53 12.94
N GLN A 92 -10.56 3.88 13.75
CA GLN A 92 -9.61 4.56 14.64
C GLN A 92 -8.33 4.95 13.91
N ILE A 93 -7.75 4.02 13.16
CA ILE A 93 -6.49 4.21 12.47
C ILE A 93 -6.56 5.36 11.46
N ILE A 94 -7.66 5.48 10.73
CA ILE A 94 -7.82 6.51 9.70
C ILE A 94 -7.71 7.95 10.26
N LYS A 95 -7.97 8.13 11.55
CA LYS A 95 -7.83 9.42 12.23
C LYS A 95 -6.40 9.77 12.64
N GLU A 96 -5.49 8.80 12.52
CA GLU A 96 -4.09 8.90 12.94
C GLU A 96 -3.13 8.76 11.77
N LEU A 97 -3.65 8.83 10.53
CA LEU A 97 -2.82 8.84 9.33
C LEU A 97 -1.96 10.10 9.27
N ASP A 98 -0.81 10.00 8.62
CA ASP A 98 0.06 11.15 8.37
C ASP A 98 -0.69 12.19 7.53
N PRO A 99 -0.84 13.45 8.01
CA PRO A 99 -1.66 14.44 7.33
C PRO A 99 -1.11 14.85 5.96
N ASP A 100 0.21 14.92 5.79
CA ASP A 100 0.84 15.36 4.55
C ASP A 100 0.71 14.27 3.48
N LEU A 101 0.96 13.01 3.85
CA LEU A 101 0.79 11.86 2.95
C LEU A 101 -0.68 11.58 2.63
N LEU A 102 -1.59 11.79 3.59
CA LEU A 102 -3.02 11.71 3.33
C LEU A 102 -3.49 12.80 2.36
N GLN A 103 -2.98 14.02 2.51
CA GLN A 103 -3.26 15.09 1.55
C GLN A 103 -2.71 14.77 0.16
N GLN A 104 -1.51 14.20 0.08
CA GLN A 104 -0.90 13.75 -1.18
C GLN A 104 -1.74 12.65 -1.85
N LEU A 105 -2.25 11.68 -1.07
CA LEU A 105 -3.17 10.66 -1.53
C LEU A 105 -4.44 11.27 -2.14
N TYR A 106 -5.07 12.21 -1.43
CA TYR A 106 -6.26 12.90 -1.93
C TYR A 106 -5.97 13.74 -3.18
N LEU A 107 -4.77 14.30 -3.30
CA LEU A 107 -4.36 15.01 -4.52
C LEU A 107 -4.33 14.07 -5.73
N HIS A 108 -3.79 12.85 -5.58
CA HIS A 108 -3.84 11.84 -6.63
C HIS A 108 -5.30 11.47 -6.98
N GLN A 109 -6.15 11.22 -5.98
CA GLN A 109 -7.56 10.89 -6.22
C GLN A 109 -8.31 12.01 -6.96
N GLN A 110 -8.12 13.26 -6.56
CA GLN A 110 -8.74 14.44 -7.21
C GLN A 110 -8.34 14.58 -8.68
N ARG A 111 -7.17 14.07 -9.04
CA ARG A 111 -6.66 14.06 -10.42
C ARG A 111 -7.11 12.85 -11.23
N GLY A 112 -7.81 11.90 -10.59
CA GLY A 112 -8.26 10.68 -11.23
C GLY A 112 -7.15 9.63 -11.38
N ASP A 113 -6.06 9.74 -10.62
CA ASP A 113 -4.98 8.76 -10.61
C ASP A 113 -5.45 7.47 -9.90
N HIS A 114 -4.89 6.33 -10.30
CA HIS A 114 -5.08 5.08 -9.56
C HIS A 114 -4.22 5.11 -8.29
N VAL A 115 -4.87 4.98 -7.14
CA VAL A 115 -4.21 4.97 -5.83
C VAL A 115 -4.31 3.59 -5.21
N VAL A 116 -3.16 3.02 -4.85
CA VAL A 116 -3.03 1.66 -4.35
C VAL A 116 -2.23 1.65 -3.06
N LEU A 117 -2.76 1.03 -2.02
CA LEU A 117 -2.02 0.70 -0.81
C LEU A 117 -1.25 -0.61 -1.03
N VAL A 118 0.07 -0.61 -0.82
CA VAL A 118 0.95 -1.78 -1.02
C VAL A 118 1.69 -2.05 0.28
N SER A 119 1.27 -3.06 1.05
CA SER A 119 1.76 -3.27 2.42
C SER A 119 2.04 -4.72 2.77
N ALA A 120 3.05 -4.94 3.59
CA ALA A 120 3.33 -6.23 4.23
C ALA A 120 2.31 -6.58 5.34
N SER A 121 1.54 -5.63 5.80
CA SER A 121 0.48 -5.83 6.78
C SER A 121 -0.71 -6.60 6.20
N ILE A 122 -1.63 -7.06 7.07
CA ILE A 122 -2.65 -8.06 6.71
C ILE A 122 -3.96 -7.43 6.23
N ASP A 123 -4.63 -8.14 5.32
CA ASP A 123 -5.91 -7.80 4.70
C ASP A 123 -7.03 -7.53 5.71
N LEU A 124 -7.05 -8.23 6.84
CA LEU A 124 -8.14 -8.16 7.82
C LEU A 124 -8.54 -6.73 8.19
N TYR A 125 -7.58 -5.86 8.41
CA TYR A 125 -7.85 -4.45 8.76
C TYR A 125 -7.46 -3.47 7.66
N LEU A 126 -6.57 -3.85 6.72
CA LEU A 126 -6.22 -2.97 5.60
C LEU A 126 -7.38 -2.87 4.59
N ALA A 127 -8.12 -3.95 4.34
CA ALA A 127 -9.27 -3.89 3.44
C ALA A 127 -10.32 -2.86 3.89
N PRO A 128 -10.83 -2.87 5.15
CA PRO A 128 -11.74 -1.81 5.59
C PRO A 128 -11.11 -0.40 5.65
N ILE A 129 -9.78 -0.26 5.83
CA ILE A 129 -9.10 1.03 5.71
C ILE A 129 -9.16 1.52 4.25
N CYS A 130 -8.84 0.66 3.29
CA CYS A 130 -8.88 0.99 1.86
C CYS A 130 -10.31 1.30 1.39
N GLU A 131 -11.33 0.60 1.90
CA GLU A 131 -12.73 0.94 1.65
C GLU A 131 -13.07 2.36 2.13
N LEU A 132 -12.64 2.74 3.35
CA LEU A 132 -12.86 4.08 3.90
C LEU A 132 -12.12 5.18 3.11
N LEU A 133 -10.95 4.87 2.56
CA LEU A 133 -10.15 5.79 1.74
C LEU A 133 -10.54 5.77 0.27
N ASN A 134 -11.37 4.82 -0.15
CA ASN A 134 -11.73 4.55 -1.56
C ASN A 134 -10.48 4.37 -2.45
N ILE A 135 -9.60 3.45 -2.05
CA ILE A 135 -8.36 3.07 -2.76
C ILE A 135 -8.24 1.55 -2.92
N GLU A 136 -7.39 1.12 -3.83
CA GLU A 136 -7.10 -0.30 -4.05
C GLU A 136 -6.08 -0.84 -3.04
N LEU A 137 -6.03 -2.17 -2.88
CA LEU A 137 -5.18 -2.84 -1.88
C LEU A 137 -4.37 -3.97 -2.50
N ILE A 138 -3.07 -3.96 -2.24
CA ILE A 138 -2.14 -5.08 -2.40
C ILE A 138 -1.50 -5.33 -1.02
N CYS A 139 -1.75 -6.48 -0.41
CA CYS A 139 -1.20 -6.76 0.93
C CYS A 139 -1.00 -8.25 1.18
N THR A 140 -0.55 -8.59 2.38
CA THR A 140 -0.52 -9.97 2.84
C THR A 140 -1.94 -10.47 3.12
N GLU A 141 -2.32 -11.57 2.49
CA GLU A 141 -3.65 -12.17 2.62
C GLU A 141 -3.66 -13.25 3.70
N THR A 142 -4.70 -13.26 4.54
CA THR A 142 -4.87 -14.23 5.63
C THR A 142 -5.75 -15.39 5.22
N GLU A 143 -5.42 -16.60 5.70
CA GLU A 143 -6.15 -17.80 5.36
C GLU A 143 -7.32 -18.05 6.32
N ILE A 144 -8.52 -18.23 5.75
CA ILE A 144 -9.74 -18.61 6.47
C ILE A 144 -10.16 -20.02 6.06
N VAL A 145 -10.24 -20.94 7.04
CA VAL A 145 -10.68 -22.31 6.82
C VAL A 145 -11.92 -22.58 7.70
N ASN A 146 -13.00 -23.05 7.11
CA ASN A 146 -14.26 -23.34 7.80
C ASN A 146 -14.77 -22.19 8.69
N GLY A 147 -14.62 -20.94 8.21
CA GLY A 147 -15.08 -19.73 8.90
C GLY A 147 -14.22 -19.30 10.09
N THR A 148 -13.01 -19.84 10.24
CA THR A 148 -12.03 -19.47 11.27
C THR A 148 -10.67 -19.15 10.63
N LEU A 149 -9.90 -18.26 11.26
CA LEU A 149 -8.51 -18.02 10.87
C LEU A 149 -7.67 -19.28 11.12
N SER A 150 -7.02 -19.79 10.09
CA SER A 150 -6.14 -20.97 10.20
C SER A 150 -4.88 -20.68 11.01
N GLY A 151 -4.49 -19.40 11.08
CA GLY A 151 -3.23 -18.92 11.61
C GLY A 151 -2.11 -18.86 10.56
N HIS A 152 -2.42 -19.13 9.30
CA HIS A 152 -1.49 -19.02 8.17
C HIS A 152 -1.87 -17.88 7.25
N TYR A 153 -0.91 -17.43 6.45
CA TYR A 153 -1.16 -16.56 5.34
C TYR A 153 -1.58 -17.39 4.11
N GLN A 154 -2.53 -16.90 3.37
CA GLN A 154 -2.94 -17.46 2.08
C GLN A 154 -1.94 -17.08 0.99
N SER A 155 -1.31 -15.91 1.13
CA SER A 155 -0.30 -15.41 0.21
C SER A 155 1.08 -15.39 0.87
N LEU A 156 2.15 -15.10 0.09
CA LEU A 156 3.44 -14.73 0.67
C LEU A 156 3.32 -13.38 1.40
N ASP A 157 4.23 -13.11 2.33
CA ASP A 157 4.36 -11.79 2.97
C ASP A 157 4.66 -10.72 1.90
N CYS A 158 3.86 -9.64 1.86
CA CYS A 158 3.92 -8.61 0.84
C CYS A 158 4.99 -7.55 1.18
N SER A 159 6.23 -7.98 1.43
CA SER A 159 7.40 -7.13 1.66
C SER A 159 8.44 -7.27 0.55
N CYS A 160 9.37 -6.35 0.47
CA CYS A 160 10.52 -6.38 -0.44
C CYS A 160 10.10 -6.70 -1.90
N GLU A 161 10.66 -7.77 -2.48
CA GLU A 161 10.39 -8.19 -3.85
C GLU A 161 8.90 -8.50 -4.10
N GLN A 162 8.17 -8.99 -3.10
CA GLN A 162 6.75 -9.29 -3.25
C GLN A 162 5.89 -8.04 -3.50
N LYS A 163 6.25 -6.87 -3.00
CA LYS A 163 5.59 -5.61 -3.37
C LYS A 163 5.68 -5.38 -4.88
N LYS A 164 6.88 -5.47 -5.45
CA LYS A 164 7.13 -5.31 -6.89
C LYS A 164 6.39 -6.35 -7.74
N ILE A 165 6.54 -7.63 -7.39
CA ILE A 165 5.93 -8.73 -8.15
C ILE A 165 4.41 -8.53 -8.24
N ARG A 166 3.74 -8.22 -7.13
CA ARG A 166 2.28 -8.08 -7.09
C ARG A 166 1.79 -6.84 -7.81
N VAL A 167 2.52 -5.72 -7.72
CA VAL A 167 2.21 -4.53 -8.51
C VAL A 167 2.25 -4.87 -10.00
N LEU A 168 3.31 -5.55 -10.47
CA LEU A 168 3.45 -5.94 -11.88
C LEU A 168 2.44 -7.01 -12.34
N GLN A 169 1.91 -7.82 -11.42
CA GLN A 169 0.84 -8.77 -11.73
C GLN A 169 -0.51 -8.09 -11.93
N GLN A 170 -0.77 -6.98 -11.23
CA GLN A 170 -2.06 -6.28 -11.30
C GLN A 170 -2.05 -5.11 -12.30
N TYR A 171 -0.91 -4.44 -12.49
CA TYR A 171 -0.82 -3.21 -13.27
C TYR A 171 0.22 -3.32 -14.38
N ASN A 172 -0.22 -2.99 -15.60
CA ASN A 172 0.68 -2.76 -16.72
C ASN A 172 1.20 -1.31 -16.66
N LEU A 173 2.41 -1.10 -16.15
CA LEU A 173 3.00 0.23 -15.96
C LEU A 173 3.09 1.04 -17.26
N ASN A 174 3.09 0.38 -18.41
CA ASN A 174 3.07 1.04 -19.71
C ASN A 174 1.74 1.77 -20.02
N GLU A 175 0.70 1.57 -19.24
CA GLU A 175 -0.61 2.23 -19.39
C GLU A 175 -0.70 3.54 -18.59
N TYR A 176 0.23 3.78 -17.67
CA TYR A 176 0.26 4.95 -16.83
C TYR A 176 1.19 6.05 -17.38
N HIS A 177 0.82 7.30 -17.14
CA HIS A 177 1.64 8.47 -17.55
C HIS A 177 2.90 8.57 -16.69
N GLN A 178 2.73 8.52 -15.37
CA GLN A 178 3.79 8.49 -14.37
C GLN A 178 3.43 7.48 -13.27
N VAL A 179 4.45 6.91 -12.63
CA VAL A 179 4.31 6.03 -11.47
C VAL A 179 4.98 6.68 -10.28
N TYR A 180 4.23 6.84 -9.20
CA TYR A 180 4.67 7.39 -7.92
C TYR A 180 4.74 6.30 -6.88
N ALA A 181 5.69 6.36 -5.95
CA ALA A 181 5.67 5.53 -4.75
C ALA A 181 6.11 6.30 -3.51
N TYR A 182 5.49 5.96 -2.40
CA TYR A 182 5.69 6.52 -1.07
C TYR A 182 5.97 5.38 -0.10
N GLY A 183 7.09 5.43 0.62
CA GLY A 183 7.52 4.38 1.55
C GLY A 183 8.50 4.92 2.58
N ASN A 184 8.96 4.06 3.50
CA ASN A 184 9.82 4.51 4.62
C ASN A 184 11.02 3.60 4.86
N SER A 185 11.10 2.44 4.24
CA SER A 185 12.07 1.43 4.63
C SER A 185 12.72 0.72 3.44
N HIS A 186 13.72 -0.12 3.74
CA HIS A 186 14.35 -0.98 2.74
C HIS A 186 13.37 -1.98 2.11
N GLU A 187 12.25 -2.30 2.78
CA GLU A 187 11.21 -3.19 2.22
C GLU A 187 10.47 -2.56 1.03
N ASP A 188 10.63 -1.23 0.81
CA ASP A 188 9.98 -0.49 -0.27
C ASP A 188 10.88 -0.29 -1.50
N LEU A 189 12.19 -0.59 -1.41
CA LEU A 189 13.16 -0.32 -2.48
C LEU A 189 12.79 -1.01 -3.79
N GLU A 190 12.28 -2.23 -3.73
CA GLU A 190 11.85 -2.94 -4.93
C GLU A 190 10.60 -2.31 -5.57
N MET A 191 9.66 -1.80 -4.76
CA MET A 191 8.53 -1.02 -5.25
C MET A 191 9.01 0.30 -5.88
N PHE A 192 9.98 0.99 -5.26
CA PHE A 192 10.56 2.22 -5.81
C PHE A 192 11.27 1.99 -7.16
N SER A 193 11.81 0.80 -7.41
CA SER A 193 12.43 0.47 -8.70
C SER A 193 11.45 0.51 -9.88
N LEU A 194 10.14 0.57 -9.62
CA LEU A 194 9.09 0.63 -10.63
C LEU A 194 8.67 2.06 -11.00
N THR A 195 9.18 3.08 -10.30
CA THR A 195 8.57 4.42 -10.26
C THR A 195 9.40 5.47 -10.96
N ASP A 196 8.70 6.49 -11.49
CA ASP A 196 9.32 7.72 -11.99
C ASP A 196 9.61 8.67 -10.83
N HIS A 197 8.81 8.61 -9.76
CA HIS A 197 8.90 9.46 -8.58
C HIS A 197 8.78 8.62 -7.30
N ALA A 198 9.87 8.51 -6.55
CA ALA A 198 9.90 7.87 -5.24
C ALA A 198 9.98 8.92 -4.14
N TYR A 199 9.35 8.65 -3.00
CA TYR A 199 9.47 9.45 -1.78
C TYR A 199 9.72 8.53 -0.58
N MET A 200 10.87 8.72 0.06
CA MET A 200 11.28 7.98 1.25
C MET A 200 11.03 8.85 2.49
N VAL A 201 10.05 8.47 3.30
CA VAL A 201 9.73 9.15 4.57
C VAL A 201 10.96 9.20 5.46
N GLY A 202 11.25 10.37 6.02
CA GLY A 202 12.40 10.60 6.90
C GLY A 202 13.74 10.76 6.17
N GLN A 203 13.81 10.64 4.85
CA GLN A 203 15.00 10.90 4.05
C GLN A 203 14.78 12.06 3.07
N ASP A 204 13.66 12.05 2.35
CA ASP A 204 13.32 13.11 1.40
C ASP A 204 12.67 14.30 2.11
N LEU A 205 13.07 15.51 1.74
CA LEU A 205 12.62 16.75 2.38
C LEU A 205 11.26 17.24 1.88
N THR A 206 10.89 16.89 0.64
CA THR A 206 9.68 17.39 -0.01
C THR A 206 8.97 16.28 -0.77
N LEU A 207 7.64 16.24 -0.65
CA LEU A 207 6.80 15.34 -1.43
C LEU A 207 6.92 15.65 -2.92
N PRO A 208 6.89 14.63 -3.80
CA PRO A 208 6.96 14.84 -5.23
C PRO A 208 5.75 15.61 -5.74
N HIS A 209 6.00 16.52 -6.69
CA HIS A 209 4.92 17.23 -7.34
C HIS A 209 4.14 16.27 -8.26
N VAL A 210 2.83 16.20 -8.09
CA VAL A 210 1.98 15.34 -8.95
C VAL A 210 1.77 16.02 -10.30
N ILE A 211 2.36 15.44 -11.34
CA ILE A 211 2.28 15.95 -12.71
C ILE A 211 0.97 15.47 -13.33
N HIS A 212 0.19 16.41 -13.87
CA HIS A 212 -1.00 16.08 -14.66
C HIS A 212 -0.59 15.96 -16.13
N PRO A 213 -0.99 14.90 -16.87
CA PRO A 213 -0.85 14.89 -18.31
C PRO A 213 -1.63 16.07 -18.88
N GLN A 214 -0.93 17.04 -19.47
CA GLN A 214 -1.59 18.15 -20.16
C GLN A 214 -2.36 17.57 -21.35
N HIS A 215 -3.62 17.96 -21.51
CA HIS A 215 -4.29 17.85 -22.81
C HIS A 215 -3.36 18.55 -23.82
N VAL A 216 -2.82 17.78 -24.73
CA VAL A 216 -2.15 18.35 -25.90
C VAL A 216 -3.26 18.95 -26.74
N ASP A 217 -3.52 20.24 -26.54
CA ASP A 217 -4.43 20.97 -27.39
C ASP A 217 -3.98 20.75 -28.85
N GLU A 218 -4.90 20.18 -29.63
CA GLU A 218 -4.72 20.01 -31.06
C GLU A 218 -4.31 21.36 -31.65
N LYS A 219 -3.14 21.39 -32.28
CA LYS A 219 -2.59 22.57 -32.97
C LYS A 219 -3.69 23.21 -33.79
N GLN A 220 -4.02 24.46 -33.47
CA GLN A 220 -4.80 25.30 -34.37
C GLN A 220 -4.12 25.30 -35.76
N PRO A 221 -4.88 25.09 -36.84
CA PRO A 221 -4.31 25.15 -38.18
C PRO A 221 -3.73 26.53 -38.43
N GLN A 222 -2.45 26.59 -38.73
CA GLN A 222 -1.79 27.82 -39.14
C GLN A 222 -2.52 28.38 -40.38
N LYS A 223 -3.14 29.56 -40.26
CA LYS A 223 -3.63 30.37 -41.37
C LYS A 223 -2.46 30.69 -42.28
N LYS A 224 -2.45 30.08 -43.46
CA LYS A 224 -1.59 30.54 -44.56
C LYS A 224 -1.93 32.00 -44.85
N LEU A 225 -0.97 32.89 -44.63
CA LEU A 225 -0.97 34.22 -45.18
C LEU A 225 -0.70 34.08 -46.68
N GLU A 226 -1.72 34.26 -47.50
CA GLU A 226 -1.56 34.54 -48.93
C GLU A 226 -0.85 35.87 -49.07
N LYS A 227 0.32 35.84 -49.71
CA LYS A 227 0.97 37.03 -50.24
C LYS A 227 0.33 37.36 -51.57
N ASP A 228 -0.51 38.37 -51.60
CA ASP A 228 -0.88 39.04 -52.85
C ASP A 228 0.30 39.83 -53.34
N SER A 229 0.70 39.51 -54.55
CA SER A 229 1.66 40.25 -55.37
C SER A 229 0.91 41.22 -56.22
N THR A 230 1.27 42.46 -56.12
CA THR A 230 1.25 43.43 -57.19
C THR A 230 2.41 44.40 -57.07
#